data_006b28ca5c57c719fd73d2f58756c87d
#
_entry.id   006b28ca5c57c719fd73d2f58756c87d
#
_cell.length_a   1.000
_cell.length_b   1.000
_cell.length_c   1.000
_cell.angle_alpha   90.00
_cell.angle_beta   90.00
_cell.angle_gamma   90.00
#
_symmetry.space_group_name_H-M   'P 1'
#
loop_
_entity.id
_entity.type
_entity.pdbx_description
1 polymer ?
#
loop_
_entity_poly.entity_id
_entity_poly.type
_entity_poly.pdbx_seq_one_letter_code
_entity_poly.pdbx_strand_id
1 'polypeptide(L)'
;MKKVIDWFKWLGKTEFVELKDIDCSEDPVRPELDLKFRTSYDRKIFGLKHDDKIEGIMCIAFTKDVPHTVRELDLMSRISHYEKDSDSIIAYTVWSRKRGAGKKIMEEALKFAKTKGFKRIVTLSPLTPMATHYHIRNGAKLLGHNPTTQNFEYKV
;
A
#
# COMPACT_ATOMS: atom_id res chain seq x y z
N MET A 1 3.21 37.31 9.82
CA MET A 1 2.91 36.77 8.47
C MET A 1 3.80 35.62 8.10
N LYS A 2 5.11 35.80 8.07
CA LYS A 2 6.05 34.73 7.73
C LYS A 2 5.98 33.52 8.67
N LYS A 3 5.87 33.76 9.98
CA LYS A 3 5.74 32.66 10.97
C LYS A 3 4.47 31.85 10.80
N VAL A 4 3.35 32.48 10.42
CA VAL A 4 2.08 31.81 10.19
C VAL A 4 2.17 30.92 8.95
N ILE A 5 2.78 31.40 7.87
CA ILE A 5 2.98 30.63 6.65
C ILE A 5 3.87 29.41 6.90
N ASP A 6 4.97 29.58 7.65
CA ASP A 6 5.87 28.48 8.00
C ASP A 6 5.17 27.44 8.89
N TRP A 7 4.33 27.91 9.82
CA TRP A 7 3.53 27.04 10.67
C TRP A 7 2.55 26.17 9.86
N PHE A 8 1.83 26.77 8.89
CA PHE A 8 0.93 26.02 8.01
C PHE A 8 1.67 25.02 7.14
N LYS A 9 2.83 25.37 6.61
CA LYS A 9 3.68 24.43 5.86
C LYS A 9 4.08 23.25 6.73
N TRP A 10 4.46 23.52 7.98
CA TRP A 10 4.86 22.50 8.94
C TRP A 10 3.69 21.56 9.27
N LEU A 11 2.50 22.10 9.56
CA LEU A 11 1.30 21.31 9.84
C LEU A 11 0.82 20.49 8.64
N GLY A 12 0.99 21.00 7.44
CA GLY A 12 0.58 20.35 6.22
C GLY A 12 1.58 19.35 5.69
N LYS A 13 2.74 19.22 6.33
CA LYS A 13 3.80 18.35 5.82
C LYS A 13 3.51 16.89 6.10
N THR A 14 3.25 16.13 5.03
CA THR A 14 3.16 14.67 5.06
C THR A 14 4.16 14.09 4.09
N GLU A 15 4.76 12.98 4.46
CA GLU A 15 5.75 12.30 3.64
C GLU A 15 5.37 10.83 3.49
N PHE A 16 5.58 10.31 2.28
CA PHE A 16 5.44 8.89 2.00
C PHE A 16 6.85 8.29 2.05
N VAL A 17 7.17 7.60 3.14
CA VAL A 17 8.53 7.17 3.43
C VAL A 17 8.64 5.65 3.45
N GLU A 18 9.75 5.14 2.93
CA GLU A 18 10.03 3.71 3.04
C GLU A 18 10.49 3.38 4.46
N LEU A 19 9.89 2.35 5.04
CA LEU A 19 10.22 1.86 6.38
C LEU A 19 10.95 0.53 6.26
N LYS A 20 12.01 0.36 7.05
CA LYS A 20 12.78 -0.88 7.07
C LYS A 20 12.35 -1.81 8.21
N ASP A 21 11.62 -1.29 9.17
CA ASP A 21 11.18 -2.03 10.35
C ASP A 21 9.82 -1.52 10.82
N ILE A 22 8.94 -2.46 11.18
CA ILE A 22 7.63 -2.18 11.76
C ILE A 22 7.30 -3.30 12.75
N ASP A 23 6.33 -3.05 13.62
CA ASP A 23 5.71 -4.12 14.40
C ASP A 23 4.63 -4.79 13.54
N CYS A 24 4.97 -5.93 12.93
CA CYS A 24 4.05 -6.65 12.05
C CYS A 24 2.78 -7.12 12.75
N SER A 25 2.82 -7.28 14.08
CA SER A 25 1.64 -7.69 14.85
C SER A 25 0.55 -6.62 14.89
N GLU A 26 0.88 -5.37 14.57
CA GLU A 26 -0.12 -4.29 14.47
C GLU A 26 -0.98 -4.40 13.20
N ASP A 27 -0.57 -5.16 12.20
CA ASP A 27 -1.32 -5.31 10.96
C ASP A 27 -2.64 -6.03 11.24
N PRO A 28 -3.79 -5.36 11.10
CA PRO A 28 -5.08 -5.98 11.40
C PRO A 28 -5.54 -6.97 10.33
N VAL A 29 -4.87 -6.98 9.18
CA VAL A 29 -5.26 -7.80 8.03
C VAL A 29 -4.39 -9.05 7.91
N ARG A 30 -3.07 -8.87 8.01
CA ARG A 30 -2.11 -9.96 7.77
C ARG A 30 -0.99 -9.97 8.82
N PRO A 31 -1.35 -10.11 10.12
CA PRO A 31 -0.34 -10.07 11.18
C PRO A 31 0.65 -11.24 11.11
N GLU A 32 0.31 -12.31 10.38
CA GLU A 32 1.13 -13.50 10.20
C GLU A 32 2.32 -13.28 9.24
N LEU A 33 2.30 -12.22 8.44
CA LEU A 33 3.41 -11.93 7.53
C LEU A 33 4.53 -11.22 8.29
N ASP A 34 5.70 -11.85 8.34
CA ASP A 34 6.84 -11.31 9.06
C ASP A 34 7.56 -10.20 8.30
N LEU A 35 8.52 -9.58 8.95
CA LEU A 35 9.28 -8.48 8.38
C LEU A 35 10.08 -8.91 7.16
N LYS A 36 10.66 -10.12 7.20
CA LYS A 36 11.42 -10.67 6.09
C LYS A 36 10.57 -10.81 4.83
N PHE A 37 9.33 -11.29 4.96
CA PHE A 37 8.40 -11.36 3.82
C PHE A 37 8.17 -9.98 3.23
N ARG A 38 7.93 -8.98 4.08
CA ARG A 38 7.54 -7.63 3.67
C ARG A 38 8.67 -6.83 3.03
N THR A 39 9.91 -7.28 3.18
CA THR A 39 11.09 -6.57 2.69
C THR A 39 11.95 -7.36 1.71
N SER A 40 11.52 -8.56 1.33
CA SER A 40 12.23 -9.42 0.38
C SER A 40 11.67 -9.28 -1.03
N TYR A 41 12.48 -9.61 -2.04
CA TYR A 41 12.09 -9.63 -3.44
C TYR A 41 11.46 -8.32 -3.92
N ASP A 42 12.11 -7.20 -3.60
CA ASP A 42 11.68 -5.83 -3.91
C ASP A 42 10.40 -5.39 -3.20
N ARG A 43 9.82 -6.20 -2.32
CA ARG A 43 8.68 -5.78 -1.51
C ARG A 43 9.10 -4.67 -0.57
N LYS A 44 8.21 -3.72 -0.34
CA LYS A 44 8.50 -2.53 0.44
C LYS A 44 7.38 -2.23 1.41
N ILE A 45 7.77 -1.62 2.51
CA ILE A 45 6.85 -1.08 3.50
C ILE A 45 6.93 0.44 3.39
N PHE A 46 5.78 1.09 3.22
CA PHE A 46 5.70 2.54 3.24
C PHE A 46 4.90 3.02 4.44
N GLY A 47 5.34 4.12 5.00
CA GLY A 47 4.63 4.82 6.05
C GLY A 47 4.19 6.20 5.58
N LEU A 48 3.01 6.61 6.02
CA LEU A 48 2.57 7.99 5.91
C LEU A 48 3.03 8.71 7.16
N LYS A 49 4.06 9.55 7.00
CA LYS A 49 4.65 10.29 8.11
C LYS A 49 4.08 11.70 8.15
N HIS A 50 3.56 12.09 9.30
CA HIS A 50 3.05 13.42 9.55
C HIS A 50 3.55 13.88 10.93
N ASP A 51 4.24 15.02 10.99
CA ASP A 51 4.82 15.56 12.23
C ASP A 51 5.66 14.52 12.98
N ASP A 52 6.55 13.82 12.28
CA ASP A 52 7.42 12.78 12.80
C ASP A 52 6.72 11.52 13.34
N LYS A 53 5.41 11.40 13.09
CA LYS A 53 4.63 10.22 13.46
C LYS A 53 4.18 9.45 12.23
N ILE A 54 4.23 8.13 12.29
CA ILE A 54 3.70 7.28 11.25
C ILE A 54 2.21 7.07 11.53
N GLU A 55 1.37 7.61 10.64
CA GLU A 55 -0.09 7.58 10.81
C GLU A 55 -0.78 6.50 9.98
N GLY A 56 -0.09 5.99 8.97
CA GLY A 56 -0.59 4.90 8.14
C GLY A 56 0.55 4.07 7.62
N ILE A 57 0.26 2.81 7.28
CA ILE A 57 1.25 1.87 6.75
C ILE A 57 0.64 1.13 5.57
N MET A 58 1.45 0.96 4.52
CA MET A 58 1.09 0.20 3.34
C MET A 58 2.24 -0.71 2.96
N CYS A 59 1.96 -1.99 2.73
CA CYS A 59 2.93 -2.93 2.22
C CYS A 59 2.63 -3.24 0.77
N ILE A 60 3.65 -3.18 -0.08
CA ILE A 60 3.52 -3.37 -1.51
C ILE A 60 4.47 -4.43 -2.04
N ALA A 61 4.07 -5.04 -3.14
CA ALA A 61 4.88 -5.92 -3.97
C ALA A 61 4.79 -5.46 -5.42
N PHE A 62 5.70 -5.96 -6.24
CA PHE A 62 5.73 -5.69 -7.67
C PHE A 62 5.53 -7.00 -8.41
N THR A 63 4.54 -7.04 -9.29
CA THR A 63 4.23 -8.26 -10.04
C THR A 63 3.90 -7.92 -11.49
N LYS A 64 3.90 -8.93 -12.33
CA LYS A 64 3.45 -8.81 -13.71
C LYS A 64 1.95 -9.03 -13.83
N ASP A 65 1.43 -10.04 -13.11
CA ASP A 65 0.03 -10.39 -13.12
C ASP A 65 -0.62 -10.12 -11.76
N VAL A 66 -1.94 -10.28 -11.68
CA VAL A 66 -2.71 -10.04 -10.47
C VAL A 66 -2.72 -11.30 -9.60
N PRO A 67 -2.17 -11.26 -8.38
CA PRO A 67 -2.25 -12.39 -7.47
C PRO A 67 -3.63 -12.48 -6.82
N HIS A 68 -4.10 -13.71 -6.63
CA HIS A 68 -5.38 -13.97 -5.98
C HIS A 68 -5.22 -14.50 -4.55
N THR A 69 -4.02 -14.88 -4.17
CA THR A 69 -3.67 -15.38 -2.83
C THR A 69 -2.33 -14.83 -2.41
N VAL A 70 -2.03 -14.93 -1.11
CA VAL A 70 -0.70 -14.55 -0.59
C VAL A 70 0.39 -15.44 -1.19
N ARG A 71 0.08 -16.72 -1.42
CA ARG A 71 1.02 -17.64 -2.07
C ARG A 71 1.35 -17.18 -3.49
N GLU A 72 0.34 -16.80 -4.27
CA GLU A 72 0.56 -16.26 -5.62
C GLU A 72 1.33 -14.95 -5.57
N LEU A 73 1.01 -14.08 -4.61
CA LEU A 73 1.75 -12.84 -4.40
C LEU A 73 3.24 -13.13 -4.18
N ASP A 74 3.56 -14.08 -3.33
CA ASP A 74 4.95 -14.46 -3.05
C ASP A 74 5.65 -14.98 -4.31
N LEU A 75 5.05 -15.93 -5.01
CA LEU A 75 5.62 -16.51 -6.22
C LEU A 75 5.77 -15.47 -7.33
N MET A 76 4.74 -14.68 -7.60
CA MET A 76 4.76 -13.65 -8.66
C MET A 76 5.76 -12.56 -8.37
N SER A 77 5.89 -12.12 -7.12
CA SER A 77 6.87 -11.09 -6.79
C SER A 77 8.31 -11.62 -6.87
N ARG A 78 8.55 -12.88 -6.54
CA ARG A 78 9.87 -13.51 -6.75
C ARG A 78 10.23 -13.56 -8.23
N ILE A 79 9.30 -13.98 -9.08
CA ILE A 79 9.51 -14.04 -10.53
C ILE A 79 9.83 -12.64 -11.07
N SER A 80 9.03 -11.64 -10.71
CA SER A 80 9.26 -10.26 -11.14
C SER A 80 10.62 -9.73 -10.69
N HIS A 81 11.03 -10.06 -9.47
CA HIS A 81 12.33 -9.67 -8.94
C HIS A 81 13.48 -10.24 -9.78
N TYR A 82 13.46 -11.55 -10.07
CA TYR A 82 14.53 -12.19 -10.83
C TYR A 82 14.51 -11.79 -12.31
N GLU A 83 13.34 -11.61 -12.89
CA GLU A 83 13.20 -11.17 -14.29
C GLU A 83 13.36 -9.66 -14.46
N LYS A 84 13.36 -8.90 -13.36
CA LYS A 84 13.41 -7.43 -13.36
C LYS A 84 12.30 -6.82 -14.23
N ASP A 85 11.12 -7.41 -14.14
CA ASP A 85 9.96 -7.02 -14.94
C ASP A 85 8.69 -7.06 -14.10
N SER A 86 7.97 -5.93 -14.05
CA SER A 86 6.71 -5.81 -13.34
C SER A 86 5.85 -4.74 -13.99
N ASP A 87 4.55 -4.99 -14.03
CA ASP A 87 3.57 -4.07 -14.60
C ASP A 87 2.68 -3.43 -13.54
N SER A 88 2.61 -4.04 -12.36
CA SER A 88 1.65 -3.66 -11.33
C SER A 88 2.31 -3.55 -9.98
N ILE A 89 1.85 -2.57 -9.21
CA ILE A 89 2.11 -2.50 -7.78
C ILE A 89 0.95 -3.19 -7.10
N ILE A 90 1.25 -4.12 -6.19
CA ILE A 90 0.24 -4.83 -5.41
C ILE A 90 0.27 -4.32 -3.98
N ALA A 91 -0.79 -3.63 -3.57
CA ALA A 91 -1.00 -3.25 -2.18
C ALA A 91 -1.68 -4.43 -1.47
N TYR A 92 -0.92 -5.17 -0.67
CA TYR A 92 -1.46 -6.38 -0.04
C TYR A 92 -1.87 -6.17 1.41
N THR A 93 -1.48 -5.08 2.03
CA THR A 93 -2.01 -4.67 3.32
C THR A 93 -1.87 -3.17 3.50
N VAL A 94 -2.90 -2.57 4.08
CA VAL A 94 -2.96 -1.14 4.37
C VAL A 94 -3.68 -0.98 5.70
N TRP A 95 -3.12 -0.21 6.61
CA TRP A 95 -3.86 0.16 7.81
C TRP A 95 -3.48 1.57 8.26
N SER A 96 -4.33 2.17 9.07
CA SER A 96 -4.11 3.51 9.57
C SER A 96 -4.18 3.54 11.10
N ARG A 97 -3.42 4.46 11.67
CA ARG A 97 -3.41 4.74 13.11
C ARG A 97 -4.19 5.99 13.44
N LYS A 98 -4.60 6.75 12.42
CA LYS A 98 -5.31 8.01 12.57
C LYS A 98 -6.39 8.14 11.52
N ARG A 99 -7.53 8.71 11.89
CA ARG A 99 -8.65 8.96 10.97
C ARG A 99 -8.18 9.86 9.80
N GLY A 100 -8.54 9.47 8.58
CA GLY A 100 -8.15 10.18 7.37
C GLY A 100 -6.82 9.74 6.78
N ALA A 101 -5.97 9.05 7.54
CA ALA A 101 -4.68 8.58 7.04
C ALA A 101 -4.83 7.53 5.94
N GLY A 102 -5.88 6.70 6.00
CA GLY A 102 -6.14 5.70 4.96
C GLY A 102 -6.38 6.31 3.59
N LYS A 103 -7.12 7.41 3.52
CA LYS A 103 -7.32 8.14 2.27
C LYS A 103 -6.01 8.77 1.78
N LYS A 104 -5.29 9.41 2.68
CA LYS A 104 -4.06 10.13 2.33
C LYS A 104 -2.97 9.18 1.86
N ILE A 105 -2.81 8.02 2.49
CA ILE A 105 -1.77 7.06 2.09
C ILE A 105 -2.05 6.51 0.69
N MET A 106 -3.31 6.29 0.31
CA MET A 106 -3.65 5.88 -1.06
C MET A 106 -3.31 6.98 -2.08
N GLU A 107 -3.60 8.24 -1.75
CA GLU A 107 -3.23 9.37 -2.61
C GLU A 107 -1.72 9.42 -2.85
N GLU A 108 -0.94 9.26 -1.78
CA GLU A 108 0.52 9.28 -1.87
C GLU A 108 1.07 8.05 -2.60
N ALA A 109 0.46 6.90 -2.41
CA ALA A 109 0.83 5.69 -3.15
C ALA A 109 0.60 5.84 -4.67
N LEU A 110 -0.49 6.49 -5.07
CA LEU A 110 -0.78 6.77 -6.47
C LEU A 110 0.25 7.73 -7.08
N LYS A 111 0.67 8.73 -6.34
CA LYS A 111 1.76 9.62 -6.78
C LYS A 111 3.08 8.87 -6.94
N PHE A 112 3.40 8.00 -6.00
CA PHE A 112 4.58 7.15 -6.08
C PHE A 112 4.52 6.25 -7.32
N ALA A 113 3.41 5.60 -7.57
CA ALA A 113 3.21 4.74 -8.73
C ALA A 113 3.41 5.51 -10.04
N LYS A 114 2.84 6.71 -10.13
CA LYS A 114 3.00 7.57 -11.29
C LYS A 114 4.46 7.96 -11.52
N THR A 115 5.16 8.35 -10.47
CA THR A 115 6.58 8.70 -10.53
C THR A 115 7.43 7.53 -11.03
N LYS A 116 7.09 6.31 -10.62
CA LYS A 116 7.82 5.09 -11.03
C LYS A 116 7.37 4.54 -12.39
N GLY A 117 6.40 5.14 -13.03
CA GLY A 117 5.93 4.73 -14.35
C GLY A 117 4.93 3.58 -14.37
N PHE A 118 4.36 3.23 -13.23
CA PHE A 118 3.29 2.23 -13.16
C PHE A 118 1.96 2.84 -13.55
N LYS A 119 1.12 2.07 -14.22
CA LYS A 119 -0.20 2.53 -14.68
C LYS A 119 -1.32 2.17 -13.73
N ARG A 120 -1.06 1.29 -12.78
CA ARG A 120 -2.10 0.85 -11.83
C ARG A 120 -1.51 0.36 -10.52
N ILE A 121 -2.32 0.48 -9.48
CA ILE A 121 -2.14 -0.25 -8.23
C ILE A 121 -3.29 -1.24 -8.14
N VAL A 122 -2.97 -2.51 -7.89
CA VAL A 122 -3.97 -3.55 -7.66
C VAL A 122 -3.85 -4.00 -6.21
N THR A 123 -4.97 -4.27 -5.57
CA THR A 123 -4.95 -4.73 -4.19
C THR A 123 -5.10 -6.25 -4.10
N LEU A 124 -4.60 -6.82 -3.02
CA LEU A 124 -4.94 -8.16 -2.59
C LEU A 124 -5.60 -8.01 -1.22
N SER A 125 -6.92 -7.92 -1.21
CA SER A 125 -7.69 -7.52 -0.03
C SER A 125 -8.45 -8.69 0.58
N PRO A 126 -8.74 -8.63 1.90
CA PRO A 126 -9.64 -9.62 2.50
C PRO A 126 -11.08 -9.41 2.01
N LEU A 127 -11.89 -10.48 2.07
CA LEU A 127 -13.32 -10.43 1.72
C LEU A 127 -14.13 -9.87 2.90
N THR A 128 -13.95 -8.59 3.20
CA THR A 128 -14.67 -7.93 4.29
C THR A 128 -15.39 -6.69 3.78
N PRO A 129 -16.53 -6.33 4.39
CA PRO A 129 -17.21 -5.08 4.04
C PRO A 129 -16.33 -3.85 4.24
N MET A 130 -15.51 -3.84 5.29
CA MET A 130 -14.60 -2.74 5.57
C MET A 130 -13.61 -2.50 4.44
N ALA A 131 -12.95 -3.57 3.95
CA ALA A 131 -12.01 -3.46 2.85
C ALA A 131 -12.70 -3.00 1.56
N THR A 132 -13.88 -3.54 1.26
CA THR A 132 -14.67 -3.15 0.11
C THR A 132 -15.02 -1.68 0.15
N HIS A 133 -15.57 -1.20 1.26
CA HIS A 133 -15.93 0.21 1.44
C HIS A 133 -14.73 1.13 1.30
N TYR A 134 -13.61 0.75 1.90
CA TYR A 134 -12.39 1.55 1.86
C TYR A 134 -11.90 1.75 0.43
N HIS A 135 -11.77 0.68 -0.34
CA HIS A 135 -11.24 0.78 -1.70
C HIS A 135 -12.21 1.45 -2.67
N ILE A 136 -13.50 1.13 -2.60
CA ILE A 136 -14.51 1.78 -3.46
C ILE A 136 -14.57 3.28 -3.15
N ARG A 137 -14.56 3.67 -1.88
CA ARG A 137 -14.59 5.08 -1.48
C ARG A 137 -13.37 5.84 -1.98
N ASN A 138 -12.22 5.19 -2.06
CA ASN A 138 -10.99 5.81 -2.56
C ASN A 138 -10.86 5.76 -4.08
N GLY A 139 -11.89 5.31 -4.80
CA GLY A 139 -11.94 5.41 -6.26
C GLY A 139 -11.50 4.16 -7.01
N ALA A 140 -11.31 3.04 -6.34
CA ALA A 140 -10.94 1.79 -6.99
C ALA A 140 -12.15 1.11 -7.65
N LYS A 141 -11.85 0.26 -8.63
CA LYS A 141 -12.84 -0.64 -9.24
C LYS A 141 -12.57 -2.07 -8.77
N LEU A 142 -13.65 -2.80 -8.47
CA LEU A 142 -13.53 -4.22 -8.19
C LEU A 142 -13.13 -4.97 -9.46
N LEU A 143 -12.02 -5.70 -9.42
CA LEU A 143 -11.60 -6.61 -10.49
C LEU A 143 -12.27 -7.97 -10.36
N GLY A 144 -12.39 -8.49 -9.16
CA GLY A 144 -13.00 -9.78 -8.93
C GLY A 144 -12.88 -10.27 -7.49
N HIS A 145 -13.66 -11.30 -7.21
CA HIS A 145 -13.64 -12.04 -5.96
C HIS A 145 -12.95 -13.38 -6.17
N ASN A 146 -12.14 -13.77 -5.19
CA ASN A 146 -11.48 -15.07 -5.12
C ASN A 146 -12.04 -15.82 -3.91
N PRO A 147 -11.71 -17.10 -3.71
CA PRO A 147 -12.26 -17.85 -2.57
C PRO A 147 -12.05 -17.20 -1.20
N THR A 148 -10.90 -16.54 -0.98
CA THR A 148 -10.58 -15.94 0.31
C THR A 148 -10.18 -14.46 0.24
N THR A 149 -10.10 -13.90 -0.99
CA THR A 149 -9.64 -12.53 -1.20
C THR A 149 -10.46 -11.84 -2.26
N GLN A 150 -10.18 -10.56 -2.47
CA GLN A 150 -10.71 -9.79 -3.59
C GLN A 150 -9.65 -8.80 -4.07
N ASN A 151 -9.76 -8.43 -5.34
CA ASN A 151 -8.83 -7.50 -5.96
C ASN A 151 -9.56 -6.25 -6.40
N PHE A 152 -8.99 -5.09 -6.08
CA PHE A 152 -9.43 -3.79 -6.57
C PHE A 152 -8.33 -3.16 -7.41
N GLU A 153 -8.72 -2.34 -8.37
CA GLU A 153 -7.77 -1.63 -9.22
C GLU A 153 -7.93 -0.12 -9.08
N TYR A 154 -6.82 0.54 -8.84
CA TYR A 154 -6.68 1.99 -8.93
C TYR A 154 -5.91 2.31 -10.21
N LYS A 155 -6.47 3.16 -11.05
CA LYS A 155 -5.75 3.70 -12.20
C LYS A 155 -4.87 4.86 -11.76
N VAL A 156 -3.66 4.85 -12.25
CA VAL A 156 -2.66 5.88 -11.91
C VAL A 156 -2.67 7.00 -12.94
#